data_9d48c074141b6eff9918e77a3f5d38d3
#
_entry.id   9d48c074141b6eff9918e77a3f5d38d3
#
_cell.length_a   1.000
_cell.length_b   1.000
_cell.length_c   1.000
_cell.angle_alpha   90.00
_cell.angle_beta   90.00
_cell.angle_gamma   90.00
#
_symmetry.space_group_name_H-M   'P 1'
#
loop_
_entity.id
_entity.type
_entity.pdbx_description
1 polymer ?
#
loop_
_entity_poly.entity_id
_entity_poly.type
_entity_poly.pdbx_seq_one_letter_code
_entity_poly.pdbx_strand_id
1 'polypeptide(L)'
;MSRQFGYPLTVQHAALRQPVDEGNPHLAFEGSSAWDHLTYYIVQADKQQPGPDKPLAAAAQAVADEAARFGTPQSLRALLATSPDALAQNMPPAMLYAGLVWFVLRLKNSATNMLSYQQSLLEAGVGASDRREVLHALGPMVEEARASIAPLLQGLNKWKDGVLPANAALAQRATQTGTDLQAQQEALGRLQAAIASIEEQLAHLGLFSGHKKKELEAQLHALREQLTRDTALSEQLRQQLEGVNLLLTNGGWLEPAIDELIHWLDGLRTAWSALGSGTTQLAADASDAELGNDSWLAQTLASAMAFPLWQALITAAQRYATNALVDFPAPPDAAGWQS
;
A
#
# COMPACT_ATOMS: atom_id res chain seq x y z
N MET A 1 31.36 -40.49 14.06
CA MET A 1 31.44 -38.99 14.19
C MET A 1 30.39 -38.44 13.26
N SER A 2 29.24 -38.07 13.80
CA SER A 2 28.18 -37.34 13.04
C SER A 2 28.77 -36.01 12.59
N ARG A 3 29.00 -35.85 11.29
CA ARG A 3 29.13 -34.50 10.74
C ARG A 3 27.79 -33.78 11.01
N GLN A 4 27.77 -32.87 11.97
CA GLN A 4 26.73 -31.85 12.03
C GLN A 4 26.93 -30.99 10.79
N PHE A 5 26.22 -31.34 9.73
CA PHE A 5 26.09 -30.45 8.59
C PHE A 5 25.34 -29.21 9.09
N GLY A 6 26.08 -28.13 9.33
CA GLY A 6 25.53 -26.80 9.65
C GLY A 6 24.87 -26.21 8.41
N TYR A 7 23.88 -26.92 7.85
CA TYR A 7 23.08 -26.37 6.78
C TYR A 7 22.21 -25.23 7.33
N PRO A 8 22.00 -24.20 6.55
CA PRO A 8 21.17 -23.06 6.93
C PRO A 8 19.66 -23.39 7.00
N LEU A 9 19.29 -24.68 7.25
CA LEU A 9 17.91 -25.08 7.50
C LEU A 9 17.31 -24.40 8.73
N THR A 10 18.12 -24.03 9.73
CA THR A 10 17.70 -23.18 10.85
C THR A 10 17.45 -21.73 10.45
N VAL A 11 18.18 -21.20 9.48
CA VAL A 11 17.92 -19.89 8.86
C VAL A 11 16.63 -19.93 8.04
N GLN A 12 16.34 -21.06 7.38
CA GLN A 12 15.10 -21.28 6.64
C GLN A 12 13.86 -21.19 7.52
N HIS A 13 13.91 -21.66 8.78
CA HIS A 13 12.75 -21.58 9.68
C HIS A 13 12.44 -20.14 10.11
N ALA A 14 13.46 -19.36 10.45
CA ALA A 14 13.30 -17.95 10.76
C ALA A 14 12.80 -17.17 9.54
N ALA A 15 13.32 -17.46 8.35
CA ALA A 15 12.91 -16.83 7.10
C ALA A 15 11.49 -17.22 6.64
N LEU A 16 11.00 -18.41 6.97
CA LEU A 16 9.62 -18.83 6.70
C LEU A 16 8.62 -18.27 7.72
N ARG A 17 9.07 -17.83 8.89
CA ARG A 17 8.20 -17.16 9.88
C ARG A 17 7.91 -15.71 9.50
N GLN A 18 8.86 -15.00 8.89
CA GLN A 18 8.71 -13.59 8.50
C GLN A 18 7.53 -13.30 7.55
N PRO A 19 7.14 -14.21 6.60
CA PRO A 19 6.02 -13.96 5.72
C PRO A 19 4.63 -14.09 6.37
N VAL A 20 4.54 -14.66 7.58
CA VAL A 20 3.29 -14.96 8.28
C VAL A 20 3.34 -14.36 9.68
N ASP A 21 2.28 -13.69 10.09
CA ASP A 21 2.16 -13.15 11.45
C ASP A 21 2.04 -14.30 12.46
N GLU A 22 2.92 -14.32 13.50
CA GLU A 22 2.91 -15.35 14.54
C GLU A 22 1.60 -15.27 15.35
N GLY A 23 0.76 -16.29 15.18
CA GLY A 23 -0.51 -16.44 15.91
C GLY A 23 -1.77 -16.01 15.13
N ASN A 24 -1.62 -15.41 13.96
CA ASN A 24 -2.73 -15.04 13.10
C ASN A 24 -2.42 -15.47 11.65
N PRO A 25 -3.34 -16.12 10.91
CA PRO A 25 -3.09 -16.56 9.52
C PRO A 25 -3.16 -15.37 8.55
N HIS A 26 -2.36 -14.33 8.80
CA HIS A 26 -2.18 -13.17 7.92
C HIS A 26 -0.80 -13.19 7.28
N LEU A 27 -0.68 -12.60 6.10
CA LEU A 27 0.63 -12.18 5.60
C LEU A 27 1.12 -11.03 6.49
N ALA A 28 2.41 -11.02 6.82
CA ALA A 28 2.97 -10.12 7.83
C ALA A 28 2.67 -8.62 7.58
N PHE A 29 2.58 -8.21 6.31
CA PHE A 29 2.26 -6.82 5.97
C PHE A 29 0.77 -6.47 6.14
N GLU A 30 -0.18 -7.45 6.06
CA GLU A 30 -1.63 -7.19 6.16
C GLU A 30 -2.07 -6.74 7.55
N GLY A 31 -1.35 -7.12 8.59
CA GLY A 31 -1.65 -6.77 9.99
C GLY A 31 -0.96 -5.49 10.44
N SER A 32 -0.21 -4.82 9.56
CA SER A 32 0.54 -3.62 9.94
C SER A 32 -0.31 -2.35 9.83
N SER A 33 -0.09 -1.42 10.76
CA SER A 33 -0.69 -0.08 10.66
C SER A 33 -0.25 0.66 9.39
N ALA A 34 0.95 0.35 8.89
CA ALA A 34 1.48 0.93 7.66
C ALA A 34 0.65 0.53 6.44
N TRP A 35 0.22 -0.73 6.35
CA TRP A 35 -0.69 -1.20 5.30
C TRP A 35 -2.05 -0.51 5.35
N ASP A 36 -2.62 -0.35 6.54
CA ASP A 36 -3.89 0.36 6.73
C ASP A 36 -3.78 1.81 6.26
N HIS A 37 -2.74 2.53 6.66
CA HIS A 37 -2.49 3.90 6.21
C HIS A 37 -2.31 4.00 4.69
N LEU A 38 -1.60 3.05 4.09
CA LEU A 38 -1.43 2.99 2.64
C LEU A 38 -2.76 2.82 1.91
N THR A 39 -3.57 1.86 2.33
CA THR A 39 -4.88 1.60 1.71
C THR A 39 -5.83 2.79 1.88
N TYR A 40 -5.83 3.44 3.04
CA TYR A 40 -6.60 4.66 3.28
C TYR A 40 -6.13 5.82 2.41
N TYR A 41 -4.81 5.99 2.26
CA TYR A 41 -4.26 7.00 1.36
C TYR A 41 -4.75 6.80 -0.08
N ILE A 42 -4.69 5.58 -0.60
CA ILE A 42 -5.16 5.24 -1.95
C ILE A 42 -6.65 5.58 -2.12
N VAL A 43 -7.50 5.19 -1.15
CA VAL A 43 -8.94 5.50 -1.19
C VAL A 43 -9.21 7.00 -1.10
N GLN A 44 -8.44 7.76 -0.31
CA GLN A 44 -8.61 9.21 -0.21
C GLN A 44 -8.12 9.94 -1.46
N ALA A 45 -7.04 9.47 -2.08
CA ALA A 45 -6.54 10.04 -3.33
C ALA A 45 -7.58 9.93 -4.46
N ASP A 46 -8.29 8.81 -4.55
CA ASP A 46 -9.35 8.59 -5.55
C ASP A 46 -10.58 9.50 -5.33
N LYS A 47 -10.80 9.98 -4.10
CA LYS A 47 -11.94 10.84 -3.74
C LYS A 47 -11.68 12.34 -3.91
N GLN A 48 -10.47 12.75 -4.29
CA GLN A 48 -10.15 14.17 -4.42
C GLN A 48 -10.99 14.83 -5.51
N GLN A 49 -11.63 15.96 -5.15
CA GLN A 49 -12.45 16.73 -6.07
C GLN A 49 -11.73 18.00 -6.53
N PRO A 50 -11.97 18.44 -7.78
CA PRO A 50 -11.46 19.73 -8.23
C PRO A 50 -12.04 20.86 -7.39
N GLY A 51 -11.20 21.82 -7.00
CA GLY A 51 -11.59 22.98 -6.22
C GLY A 51 -11.19 24.28 -6.93
N PRO A 52 -11.45 25.45 -6.31
CA PRO A 52 -11.17 26.76 -6.89
C PRO A 52 -9.67 27.05 -7.03
N ASP A 53 -8.81 26.51 -6.15
CA ASP A 53 -7.34 26.57 -6.32
C ASP A 53 -6.90 25.53 -7.34
N LYS A 54 -6.72 25.97 -8.58
CA LYS A 54 -6.29 25.09 -9.69
C LYS A 54 -4.93 24.44 -9.48
N PRO A 55 -3.87 25.15 -9.00
CA PRO A 55 -2.60 24.54 -8.65
C PRO A 55 -2.71 23.44 -7.57
N LEU A 56 -3.52 23.66 -6.53
CA LEU A 56 -3.76 22.63 -5.50
C LEU A 56 -4.50 21.43 -6.10
N ALA A 57 -5.52 21.67 -6.94
CA ALA A 57 -6.25 20.63 -7.64
C ALA A 57 -5.33 19.81 -8.57
N ALA A 58 -4.41 20.47 -9.29
CA ALA A 58 -3.44 19.79 -10.15
C ALA A 58 -2.45 18.93 -9.35
N ALA A 59 -1.99 19.41 -8.19
CA ALA A 59 -1.14 18.62 -7.30
C ALA A 59 -1.90 17.41 -6.71
N ALA A 60 -3.16 17.57 -6.31
CA ALA A 60 -4.01 16.49 -5.86
C ALA A 60 -4.27 15.45 -6.96
N GLN A 61 -4.48 15.89 -8.21
CA GLN A 61 -4.64 14.99 -9.36
C GLN A 61 -3.37 14.17 -9.62
N ALA A 62 -2.18 14.77 -9.52
CA ALA A 62 -0.92 14.02 -9.66
C ALA A 62 -0.80 12.89 -8.62
N VAL A 63 -1.25 13.12 -7.38
CA VAL A 63 -1.31 12.09 -6.35
C VAL A 63 -2.36 11.03 -6.70
N ALA A 64 -3.53 11.42 -7.19
CA ALA A 64 -4.57 10.48 -7.62
C ALA A 64 -4.11 9.60 -8.80
N ASP A 65 -3.35 10.15 -9.73
CA ASP A 65 -2.75 9.40 -10.84
C ASP A 65 -1.74 8.34 -10.35
N GLU A 66 -0.92 8.67 -9.35
CA GLU A 66 -0.03 7.69 -8.73
C GLU A 66 -0.80 6.64 -7.91
N ALA A 67 -1.84 7.03 -7.19
CA ALA A 67 -2.72 6.09 -6.49
C ALA A 67 -3.40 5.10 -7.45
N ALA A 68 -3.84 5.58 -8.62
CA ALA A 68 -4.42 4.75 -9.67
C ALA A 68 -3.41 3.72 -10.23
N ARG A 69 -2.10 4.04 -10.25
CA ARG A 69 -1.05 3.07 -10.63
C ARG A 69 -0.87 1.97 -9.59
N PHE A 70 -1.05 2.27 -8.32
CA PHE A 70 -1.08 1.23 -7.30
C PHE A 70 -2.32 0.35 -7.50
N GLY A 71 -3.48 0.95 -7.63
CA GLY A 71 -4.76 0.28 -7.84
C GLY A 71 -5.52 -0.04 -6.56
N THR A 72 -6.75 -0.52 -6.74
CA THR A 72 -7.69 -0.84 -5.67
C THR A 72 -8.37 -2.19 -5.93
N PRO A 73 -9.06 -2.80 -4.95
CA PRO A 73 -9.92 -3.95 -5.20
C PRO A 73 -10.94 -3.73 -6.32
N GLN A 74 -11.50 -2.53 -6.44
CA GLN A 74 -12.42 -2.17 -7.52
C GLN A 74 -11.74 -2.21 -8.89
N SER A 75 -10.54 -1.63 -9.01
CA SER A 75 -9.78 -1.68 -10.27
C SER A 75 -9.31 -3.11 -10.61
N LEU A 76 -9.01 -3.94 -9.60
CA LEU A 76 -8.75 -5.37 -9.79
C LEU A 76 -9.99 -6.11 -10.33
N ARG A 77 -11.18 -5.87 -9.75
CA ARG A 77 -12.44 -6.43 -10.29
C ARG A 77 -12.70 -6.02 -11.74
N ALA A 78 -12.45 -4.74 -12.07
CA ALA A 78 -12.58 -4.24 -13.43
C ALA A 78 -11.59 -4.92 -14.39
N LEU A 79 -10.33 -5.11 -13.98
CA LEU A 79 -9.33 -5.87 -14.72
C LEU A 79 -9.81 -7.30 -15.01
N LEU A 80 -10.28 -8.02 -13.98
CA LEU A 80 -10.73 -9.40 -14.12
C LEU A 80 -12.00 -9.53 -14.96
N ALA A 81 -12.87 -8.51 -14.98
CA ALA A 81 -14.05 -8.48 -15.86
C ALA A 81 -13.68 -8.38 -17.35
N THR A 82 -12.57 -7.69 -17.67
CA THR A 82 -12.08 -7.55 -19.05
C THR A 82 -11.03 -8.60 -19.44
N SER A 83 -10.31 -9.13 -18.48
CA SER A 83 -9.23 -10.11 -18.63
C SER A 83 -9.30 -11.14 -17.49
N PRO A 84 -10.21 -12.13 -17.58
CA PRO A 84 -10.43 -13.11 -16.50
C PRO A 84 -9.15 -13.87 -16.11
N ASP A 85 -8.25 -14.10 -17.05
CA ASP A 85 -7.00 -14.83 -16.87
C ASP A 85 -5.81 -13.95 -16.47
N ALA A 86 -6.03 -12.66 -16.15
CA ALA A 86 -4.94 -11.73 -15.85
C ALA A 86 -4.03 -12.20 -14.71
N LEU A 87 -4.60 -12.87 -13.69
CA LEU A 87 -3.85 -13.43 -12.55
C LEU A 87 -3.25 -14.83 -12.83
N ALA A 88 -3.63 -15.48 -13.90
CA ALA A 88 -3.08 -16.77 -14.33
C ALA A 88 -1.87 -16.63 -15.28
N GLN A 89 -1.63 -15.44 -15.83
CA GLN A 89 -0.54 -15.16 -16.76
C GLN A 89 0.85 -15.33 -16.09
N ASN A 90 1.87 -15.58 -16.92
CA ASN A 90 3.25 -15.74 -16.43
C ASN A 90 3.91 -14.42 -15.98
N MET A 91 3.36 -13.27 -16.34
CA MET A 91 3.86 -11.96 -15.95
C MET A 91 2.85 -11.26 -15.03
N PRO A 92 3.33 -10.49 -14.05
CA PRO A 92 2.44 -9.73 -13.18
C PRO A 92 1.68 -8.67 -13.97
N PRO A 93 0.42 -8.37 -13.59
CA PRO A 93 -0.30 -7.23 -14.11
C PRO A 93 0.45 -5.90 -13.89
N ALA A 94 0.22 -4.92 -14.76
CA ALA A 94 0.89 -3.62 -14.68
C ALA A 94 0.51 -2.82 -13.41
N MET A 95 -0.69 -3.03 -12.88
CA MET A 95 -1.19 -2.43 -11.64
C MET A 95 -0.59 -3.17 -10.44
N LEU A 96 0.03 -2.43 -9.51
CA LEU A 96 0.78 -3.02 -8.39
C LEU A 96 -0.09 -3.89 -7.47
N TYR A 97 -1.29 -3.45 -7.15
CA TYR A 97 -2.20 -4.22 -6.32
C TYR A 97 -2.56 -5.57 -6.97
N ALA A 98 -2.89 -5.56 -8.25
CA ALA A 98 -3.13 -6.80 -9.00
C ALA A 98 -1.86 -7.67 -9.08
N GLY A 99 -0.69 -7.05 -9.22
CA GLY A 99 0.62 -7.71 -9.17
C GLY A 99 0.89 -8.40 -7.83
N LEU A 100 0.54 -7.76 -6.71
CA LEU A 100 0.64 -8.36 -5.37
C LEU A 100 -0.28 -9.58 -5.25
N VAL A 101 -1.53 -9.47 -5.69
CA VAL A 101 -2.48 -10.61 -5.66
C VAL A 101 -1.99 -11.75 -6.55
N TRP A 102 -1.51 -11.45 -7.76
CA TRP A 102 -0.89 -12.41 -8.65
C TRP A 102 0.29 -13.13 -7.99
N PHE A 103 1.17 -12.38 -7.33
CA PHE A 103 2.32 -12.94 -6.63
C PHE A 103 1.91 -13.84 -5.46
N VAL A 104 0.95 -13.41 -4.64
CA VAL A 104 0.47 -14.20 -3.49
C VAL A 104 -0.17 -15.51 -3.94
N LEU A 105 -0.87 -15.54 -5.08
CA LEU A 105 -1.37 -16.79 -5.67
C LEU A 105 -0.23 -17.72 -6.10
N ARG A 106 0.84 -17.19 -6.70
CA ARG A 106 2.04 -17.97 -7.03
C ARG A 106 2.78 -18.45 -5.79
N LEU A 107 2.91 -17.60 -4.78
CA LEU A 107 3.50 -17.95 -3.49
C LEU A 107 2.76 -19.13 -2.85
N LYS A 108 1.41 -19.10 -2.87
CA LYS A 108 0.57 -20.21 -2.40
C LYS A 108 0.88 -21.51 -3.17
N ASN A 109 0.93 -21.43 -4.50
CA ASN A 109 1.20 -22.61 -5.33
C ASN A 109 2.61 -23.16 -5.08
N SER A 110 3.62 -22.29 -5.01
CA SER A 110 4.99 -22.68 -4.69
C SER A 110 5.11 -23.32 -3.31
N ALA A 111 4.45 -22.74 -2.29
CA ALA A 111 4.41 -23.29 -0.94
C ALA A 111 3.70 -24.67 -0.89
N THR A 112 2.59 -24.83 -1.65
CA THR A 112 1.87 -26.10 -1.75
C THR A 112 2.75 -27.18 -2.40
N ASN A 113 3.40 -26.85 -3.50
CA ASN A 113 4.32 -27.76 -4.16
C ASN A 113 5.50 -28.13 -3.25
N MET A 114 6.10 -27.13 -2.57
CA MET A 114 7.20 -27.35 -1.64
C MET A 114 6.80 -28.31 -0.52
N LEU A 115 5.63 -28.10 0.10
CA LEU A 115 5.09 -28.99 1.13
C LEU A 115 4.92 -30.42 0.58
N SER A 116 4.31 -30.57 -0.59
CA SER A 116 4.09 -31.87 -1.24
C SER A 116 5.41 -32.62 -1.53
N TYR A 117 6.40 -31.93 -2.09
CA TYR A 117 7.72 -32.54 -2.37
C TYR A 117 8.47 -32.90 -1.08
N GLN A 118 8.42 -32.05 -0.04
CA GLN A 118 9.04 -32.40 1.24
C GLN A 118 8.33 -33.56 1.93
N GLN A 119 7.01 -33.70 1.77
CA GLN A 119 6.27 -34.89 2.25
C GLN A 119 6.66 -36.14 1.50
N SER A 120 6.77 -36.09 0.17
CA SER A 120 7.17 -37.24 -0.64
C SER A 120 8.61 -37.73 -0.34
N LEU A 121 9.51 -36.82 0.07
CA LEU A 121 10.85 -37.21 0.56
C LEU A 121 10.81 -38.09 1.82
N LEU A 122 9.74 -37.95 2.64
CA LEU A 122 9.58 -38.70 3.90
C LEU A 122 8.63 -39.88 3.79
N GLU A 123 8.15 -40.21 2.60
CA GLU A 123 7.31 -41.40 2.39
C GLU A 123 8.11 -42.68 2.63
N ALA A 124 7.45 -43.62 3.32
CA ALA A 124 8.07 -44.91 3.62
C ALA A 124 8.36 -45.72 2.33
N GLY A 125 9.55 -46.26 2.24
CA GLY A 125 9.95 -47.10 1.11
C GLY A 125 10.49 -46.34 -0.11
N VAL A 126 10.58 -45.00 -0.07
CA VAL A 126 11.24 -44.21 -1.11
C VAL A 126 12.77 -44.42 -1.02
N GLY A 127 13.39 -44.77 -2.16
CA GLY A 127 14.82 -45.03 -2.23
C GLY A 127 15.67 -43.75 -2.21
N ALA A 128 16.96 -43.86 -1.87
CA ALA A 128 17.90 -42.74 -1.86
C ALA A 128 18.01 -42.03 -3.22
N SER A 129 17.97 -42.80 -4.32
CA SER A 129 18.03 -42.29 -5.69
C SER A 129 16.80 -41.39 -5.99
N ASP A 130 15.60 -41.86 -5.63
CA ASP A 130 14.36 -41.16 -5.89
C ASP A 130 14.29 -39.87 -5.06
N ARG A 131 14.76 -39.94 -3.80
CA ARG A 131 14.87 -38.75 -2.92
C ARG A 131 15.83 -37.70 -3.48
N ARG A 132 16.95 -38.13 -4.04
CA ARG A 132 17.90 -37.23 -4.71
C ARG A 132 17.29 -36.59 -5.94
N GLU A 133 16.50 -37.32 -6.74
CA GLU A 133 15.78 -36.79 -7.89
C GLU A 133 14.75 -35.73 -7.46
N VAL A 134 13.97 -35.99 -6.40
CA VAL A 134 13.05 -35.02 -5.82
C VAL A 134 13.77 -33.76 -5.35
N LEU A 135 14.92 -33.89 -4.68
CA LEU A 135 15.71 -32.71 -4.25
C LEU A 135 16.21 -31.90 -5.45
N HIS A 136 16.61 -32.52 -6.54
CA HIS A 136 17.00 -31.85 -7.77
C HIS A 136 15.80 -31.13 -8.42
N ALA A 137 14.60 -31.72 -8.38
CA ALA A 137 13.37 -31.10 -8.93
C ALA A 137 12.94 -29.86 -8.17
N LEU A 138 13.32 -29.69 -6.89
CA LEU A 138 13.04 -28.49 -6.10
C LEU A 138 13.78 -27.24 -6.59
N GLY A 139 14.98 -27.40 -7.17
CA GLY A 139 15.81 -26.27 -7.61
C GLY A 139 15.10 -25.32 -8.58
N PRO A 140 14.59 -25.80 -9.72
CA PRO A 140 13.83 -24.96 -10.66
C PRO A 140 12.61 -24.27 -10.06
N MET A 141 11.88 -24.94 -9.18
CA MET A 141 10.71 -24.37 -8.50
C MET A 141 11.08 -23.21 -7.58
N VAL A 142 12.14 -23.39 -6.80
CA VAL A 142 12.66 -22.34 -5.92
C VAL A 142 13.11 -21.12 -6.74
N GLU A 143 13.78 -21.36 -7.86
CA GLU A 143 14.23 -20.30 -8.75
C GLU A 143 13.07 -19.56 -9.40
N GLU A 144 12.00 -20.26 -9.83
CA GLU A 144 10.79 -19.61 -10.34
C GLU A 144 10.10 -18.76 -9.26
N ALA A 145 9.97 -19.26 -8.03
CA ALA A 145 9.40 -18.51 -6.90
C ALA A 145 10.23 -17.26 -6.62
N ARG A 146 11.55 -17.36 -6.59
CA ARG A 146 12.47 -16.24 -6.40
C ARG A 146 12.38 -15.21 -7.53
N ALA A 147 12.34 -15.66 -8.77
CA ALA A 147 12.27 -14.79 -9.95
C ALA A 147 10.98 -13.98 -10.01
N SER A 148 9.87 -14.51 -9.47
CA SER A 148 8.57 -13.82 -9.45
C SER A 148 8.55 -12.57 -8.55
N ILE A 149 9.52 -12.42 -7.65
CA ILE A 149 9.61 -11.29 -6.71
C ILE A 149 10.19 -10.04 -7.38
N ALA A 150 11.14 -10.21 -8.31
CA ALA A 150 11.88 -9.11 -8.91
C ALA A 150 11.00 -8.04 -9.60
N PRO A 151 9.99 -8.39 -10.41
CA PRO A 151 9.14 -7.40 -11.06
C PRO A 151 8.28 -6.60 -10.07
N LEU A 152 7.87 -7.19 -8.95
CA LEU A 152 7.15 -6.47 -7.90
C LEU A 152 8.03 -5.47 -7.18
N LEU A 153 9.24 -5.86 -6.80
CA LEU A 153 10.23 -4.96 -6.19
C LEU A 153 10.52 -3.78 -7.12
N GLN A 154 10.71 -4.04 -8.41
CA GLN A 154 10.93 -2.99 -9.40
C GLN A 154 9.70 -2.06 -9.50
N GLY A 155 8.49 -2.63 -9.52
CA GLY A 155 7.24 -1.88 -9.57
C GLY A 155 7.05 -0.99 -8.36
N LEU A 156 7.27 -1.52 -7.14
CA LEU A 156 7.17 -0.77 -5.89
C LEU A 156 8.18 0.37 -5.81
N ASN A 157 9.45 0.12 -6.16
CA ASN A 157 10.46 1.18 -6.18
C ASN A 157 10.09 2.29 -7.17
N LYS A 158 9.66 1.93 -8.39
CA LYS A 158 9.22 2.91 -9.38
C LYS A 158 8.02 3.71 -8.91
N TRP A 159 7.09 3.08 -8.21
CA TRP A 159 5.93 3.77 -7.65
C TRP A 159 6.34 4.68 -6.49
N LYS A 160 7.25 4.24 -5.61
CA LYS A 160 7.84 5.06 -4.54
C LYS A 160 8.44 6.35 -5.12
N ASP A 161 9.23 6.22 -6.19
CA ASP A 161 9.87 7.35 -6.89
C ASP A 161 8.87 8.33 -7.51
N GLY A 162 7.64 7.91 -7.79
CA GLY A 162 6.55 8.75 -8.30
C GLY A 162 5.71 9.37 -7.19
N VAL A 163 5.21 8.54 -6.26
CA VAL A 163 4.22 8.96 -5.27
C VAL A 163 4.78 9.87 -4.17
N LEU A 164 6.02 9.64 -3.71
CA LEU A 164 6.61 10.48 -2.66
C LEU A 164 6.83 11.93 -3.11
N PRO A 165 7.41 12.21 -4.30
CA PRO A 165 7.51 13.59 -4.80
C PRO A 165 6.14 14.23 -5.06
N ALA A 166 5.16 13.48 -5.59
CA ALA A 166 3.80 13.98 -5.80
C ALA A 166 3.14 14.39 -4.47
N ASN A 167 3.26 13.54 -3.43
CA ASN A 167 2.76 13.85 -2.09
C ASN A 167 3.46 15.06 -1.46
N ALA A 168 4.78 15.19 -1.62
CA ALA A 168 5.54 16.33 -1.14
C ALA A 168 5.12 17.64 -1.84
N ALA A 169 4.92 17.60 -3.15
CA ALA A 169 4.42 18.75 -3.92
C ALA A 169 3.01 19.17 -3.48
N LEU A 170 2.14 18.20 -3.22
CA LEU A 170 0.80 18.46 -2.68
C LEU A 170 0.88 19.11 -1.30
N ALA A 171 1.72 18.63 -0.40
CA ALA A 171 1.91 19.20 0.94
C ALA A 171 2.41 20.65 0.88
N GLN A 172 3.38 20.91 0.01
CA GLN A 172 3.87 22.28 -0.22
C GLN A 172 2.75 23.20 -0.72
N ARG A 173 1.96 22.73 -1.69
CA ARG A 173 0.86 23.53 -2.23
C ARG A 173 -0.26 23.74 -1.22
N ALA A 174 -0.61 22.74 -0.43
CA ALA A 174 -1.59 22.87 0.65
C ALA A 174 -1.18 23.93 1.68
N THR A 175 0.10 23.98 2.04
CA THR A 175 0.65 25.01 2.94
C THR A 175 0.49 26.41 2.35
N GLN A 176 0.81 26.59 1.05
CA GLN A 176 0.65 27.86 0.37
C GLN A 176 -0.83 28.29 0.31
N THR A 177 -1.72 27.36 -0.08
CA THR A 177 -3.17 27.62 -0.12
C THR A 177 -3.72 27.97 1.26
N GLY A 178 -3.22 27.35 2.33
CA GLY A 178 -3.55 27.70 3.71
C GLY A 178 -3.18 29.14 4.08
N THR A 179 -1.99 29.58 3.65
CA THR A 179 -1.52 30.96 3.84
C THR A 179 -2.40 31.96 3.05
N ASP A 180 -2.72 31.62 1.81
CA ASP A 180 -3.58 32.45 0.95
C ASP A 180 -4.99 32.54 1.52
N LEU A 181 -5.55 31.46 2.07
CA LEU A 181 -6.85 31.44 2.75
C LEU A 181 -6.86 32.34 3.99
N GLN A 182 -5.79 32.31 4.79
CA GLN A 182 -5.67 33.21 5.95
C GLN A 182 -5.66 34.69 5.52
N ALA A 183 -4.88 35.04 4.50
CA ALA A 183 -4.84 36.39 3.97
C ALA A 183 -6.21 36.83 3.43
N GLN A 184 -6.96 35.93 2.80
CA GLN A 184 -8.33 36.20 2.34
C GLN A 184 -9.29 36.40 3.50
N GLN A 185 -9.21 35.64 4.59
CA GLN A 185 -10.02 35.83 5.79
C GLN A 185 -9.78 37.20 6.44
N GLU A 186 -8.51 37.65 6.49
CA GLU A 186 -8.19 39.01 6.94
C GLU A 186 -8.78 40.11 6.03
N ALA A 187 -8.77 39.87 4.70
CA ALA A 187 -9.39 40.79 3.74
C ALA A 187 -10.90 40.83 3.91
N LEU A 188 -11.57 39.71 4.19
CA LEU A 188 -12.99 39.66 4.53
C LEU A 188 -13.30 40.43 5.79
N GLY A 189 -12.46 40.35 6.82
CA GLY A 189 -12.60 41.17 8.05
C GLY A 189 -12.52 42.69 7.76
N ARG A 190 -11.56 43.09 6.91
CA ARG A 190 -11.46 44.51 6.48
C ARG A 190 -12.67 44.94 5.66
N LEU A 191 -13.22 44.09 4.81
CA LEU A 191 -14.40 44.36 4.01
C LEU A 191 -15.65 44.54 4.90
N GLN A 192 -15.82 43.69 5.91
CA GLN A 192 -16.88 43.79 6.91
C GLN A 192 -16.80 45.11 7.70
N ALA A 193 -15.58 45.51 8.11
CA ALA A 193 -15.36 46.77 8.80
C ALA A 193 -15.70 48.00 7.91
N ALA A 194 -15.34 47.95 6.61
CA ALA A 194 -15.69 48.98 5.65
C ALA A 194 -17.22 49.10 5.45
N ILE A 195 -17.91 47.96 5.36
CA ILE A 195 -19.38 47.92 5.28
C ILE A 195 -19.99 48.61 6.52
N ALA A 196 -19.57 48.22 7.73
CA ALA A 196 -20.06 48.81 8.98
C ALA A 196 -19.84 50.34 9.04
N SER A 197 -18.66 50.82 8.60
CA SER A 197 -18.35 52.22 8.54
C SER A 197 -19.28 53.01 7.57
N ILE A 198 -19.61 52.43 6.41
CA ILE A 198 -20.55 53.06 5.47
C ILE A 198 -21.97 53.05 6.03
N GLU A 199 -22.40 52.01 6.69
CA GLU A 199 -23.70 51.93 7.36
C GLU A 199 -23.84 53.00 8.45
N GLU A 200 -22.81 53.21 9.26
CA GLU A 200 -22.73 54.26 10.25
C GLU A 200 -22.81 55.67 9.60
N GLN A 201 -22.06 55.92 8.52
CA GLN A 201 -22.13 57.15 7.77
C GLN A 201 -23.55 57.41 7.22
N LEU A 202 -24.20 56.38 6.68
CA LEU A 202 -25.58 56.49 6.19
C LEU A 202 -26.57 56.81 7.31
N ALA A 203 -26.37 56.26 8.51
CA ALA A 203 -27.22 56.55 9.68
C ALA A 203 -27.12 58.02 10.17
N HIS A 204 -25.96 58.63 9.94
CA HIS A 204 -25.72 60.04 10.36
C HIS A 204 -26.05 61.10 9.28
N LEU A 205 -26.48 60.68 8.06
CA LEU A 205 -26.82 61.61 6.99
C LEU A 205 -28.19 62.28 7.23
N GLY A 206 -28.18 63.59 7.24
CA GLY A 206 -29.40 64.42 7.33
C GLY A 206 -30.24 64.47 6.03
N LEU A 207 -31.47 64.97 6.13
CA LEU A 207 -32.49 64.97 5.07
C LEU A 207 -32.10 65.68 3.75
N PHE A 208 -31.03 66.49 3.73
CA PHE A 208 -30.60 67.27 2.56
C PHE A 208 -29.41 66.67 1.77
N SER A 209 -28.97 65.43 2.07
CA SER A 209 -27.77 64.81 1.50
C SER A 209 -28.07 63.75 0.41
N GLY A 210 -29.13 63.97 -0.39
CA GLY A 210 -29.65 62.99 -1.32
C GLY A 210 -28.64 62.41 -2.34
N HIS A 211 -27.67 63.19 -2.83
CA HIS A 211 -26.62 62.68 -3.76
C HIS A 211 -25.62 61.83 -3.02
N LYS A 212 -25.12 62.28 -1.87
CA LYS A 212 -24.15 61.54 -1.05
C LYS A 212 -24.71 60.19 -0.53
N LYS A 213 -26.01 60.19 -0.19
CA LYS A 213 -26.73 58.99 0.24
C LYS A 213 -26.76 57.95 -0.87
N LYS A 214 -27.12 58.32 -2.11
CA LYS A 214 -27.14 57.43 -3.26
C LYS A 214 -25.75 56.85 -3.57
N GLU A 215 -24.71 57.65 -3.44
CA GLU A 215 -23.33 57.21 -3.65
C GLU A 215 -22.91 56.16 -2.60
N LEU A 216 -23.17 56.43 -1.31
CA LEU A 216 -22.85 55.47 -0.23
C LEU A 216 -23.70 54.19 -0.31
N GLU A 217 -24.98 54.29 -0.71
CA GLU A 217 -25.82 53.11 -0.96
C GLU A 217 -25.28 52.24 -2.09
N ALA A 218 -24.80 52.86 -3.18
CA ALA A 218 -24.17 52.14 -4.29
C ALA A 218 -22.85 51.47 -3.86
N GLN A 219 -22.00 52.16 -3.07
CA GLN A 219 -20.77 51.56 -2.50
C GLN A 219 -21.10 50.42 -1.56
N LEU A 220 -22.09 50.58 -0.68
CA LEU A 220 -22.53 49.52 0.24
C LEU A 220 -23.01 48.26 -0.51
N HIS A 221 -23.77 48.44 -1.58
CA HIS A 221 -24.24 47.34 -2.42
C HIS A 221 -23.08 46.61 -3.04
N ALA A 222 -22.11 47.32 -3.65
CA ALA A 222 -20.94 46.72 -4.28
C ALA A 222 -20.07 45.94 -3.26
N LEU A 223 -19.84 46.51 -2.06
CA LEU A 223 -19.07 45.85 -1.00
C LEU A 223 -19.78 44.60 -0.46
N ARG A 224 -21.11 44.62 -0.32
CA ARG A 224 -21.89 43.46 0.12
C ARG A 224 -21.86 42.33 -0.94
N GLU A 225 -21.96 42.69 -2.23
CA GLU A 225 -21.80 41.70 -3.31
C GLU A 225 -20.40 41.09 -3.32
N GLN A 226 -19.36 41.93 -3.12
CA GLN A 226 -17.98 41.44 -3.00
C GLN A 226 -17.83 40.52 -1.78
N LEU A 227 -18.34 40.91 -0.61
CA LEU A 227 -18.32 40.11 0.61
C LEU A 227 -18.95 38.73 0.39
N THR A 228 -20.11 38.69 -0.29
CA THR A 228 -20.80 37.43 -0.59
C THR A 228 -19.96 36.53 -1.49
N ARG A 229 -19.36 37.05 -2.57
CA ARG A 229 -18.50 36.30 -3.47
C ARG A 229 -17.24 35.77 -2.78
N ASP A 230 -16.56 36.64 -2.04
CA ASP A 230 -15.29 36.32 -1.38
C ASP A 230 -15.50 35.33 -0.22
N THR A 231 -16.64 35.42 0.49
CA THR A 231 -17.02 34.43 1.52
C THR A 231 -17.28 33.05 0.90
N ALA A 232 -18.00 32.98 -0.23
CA ALA A 232 -18.27 31.73 -0.91
C ALA A 232 -16.96 31.07 -1.42
N LEU A 233 -16.06 31.90 -1.98
CA LEU A 233 -14.74 31.40 -2.43
C LEU A 233 -13.89 30.89 -1.28
N SER A 234 -13.85 31.63 -0.16
CA SER A 234 -13.12 31.24 1.05
C SER A 234 -13.62 29.91 1.60
N GLU A 235 -14.93 29.69 1.61
CA GLU A 235 -15.51 28.40 2.06
C GLU A 235 -15.17 27.25 1.12
N GLN A 236 -15.18 27.45 -0.19
CA GLN A 236 -14.78 26.43 -1.16
C GLN A 236 -13.29 26.08 -1.03
N LEU A 237 -12.41 27.08 -0.80
CA LEU A 237 -10.99 26.84 -0.54
C LEU A 237 -10.77 26.05 0.75
N ARG A 238 -11.52 26.38 1.81
CA ARG A 238 -11.46 25.66 3.08
C ARG A 238 -11.83 24.19 2.89
N GLN A 239 -12.92 23.89 2.20
CA GLN A 239 -13.38 22.54 1.93
C GLN A 239 -12.36 21.75 1.07
N GLN A 240 -11.78 22.39 0.05
CA GLN A 240 -10.72 21.79 -0.76
C GLN A 240 -9.50 21.45 0.10
N LEU A 241 -9.09 22.38 0.98
CA LEU A 241 -7.94 22.19 1.87
C LEU A 241 -8.18 21.06 2.89
N GLU A 242 -9.39 20.97 3.44
CA GLU A 242 -9.77 19.89 4.37
C GLU A 242 -9.65 18.52 3.73
N GLY A 243 -10.14 18.36 2.49
CA GLY A 243 -10.00 17.09 1.74
C GLY A 243 -8.53 16.73 1.49
N VAL A 244 -7.72 17.72 1.12
CA VAL A 244 -6.27 17.52 0.91
C VAL A 244 -5.55 17.20 2.22
N ASN A 245 -5.86 17.87 3.32
CA ASN A 245 -5.23 17.63 4.61
C ASN A 245 -5.53 16.22 5.13
N LEU A 246 -6.74 15.70 4.92
CA LEU A 246 -7.08 14.32 5.25
C LEU A 246 -6.20 13.31 4.45
N LEU A 247 -5.96 13.58 3.17
CA LEU A 247 -5.04 12.80 2.36
C LEU A 247 -3.60 12.89 2.88
N LEU A 248 -3.11 14.09 3.18
CA LEU A 248 -1.75 14.32 3.66
C LEU A 248 -1.48 13.71 5.05
N THR A 249 -2.49 13.59 5.91
CA THR A 249 -2.37 12.90 7.21
C THR A 249 -1.90 11.45 7.01
N ASN A 250 -2.42 10.76 6.00
CA ASN A 250 -1.97 9.41 5.65
C ASN A 250 -0.70 9.41 4.80
N GLY A 251 -0.42 10.50 4.09
CA GLY A 251 0.75 10.66 3.23
C GLY A 251 2.08 10.55 3.97
N GLY A 252 2.14 10.86 5.27
CA GLY A 252 3.31 10.66 6.11
C GLY A 252 3.70 9.21 6.35
N TRP A 253 2.77 8.27 6.12
CA TRP A 253 2.99 6.82 6.28
C TRP A 253 3.33 6.11 4.97
N LEU A 254 3.32 6.82 3.83
CA LEU A 254 3.59 6.21 2.51
C LEU A 254 4.96 5.55 2.45
N GLU A 255 6.01 6.27 2.82
CA GLU A 255 7.37 5.73 2.75
C GLU A 255 7.55 4.53 3.68
N PRO A 256 7.20 4.57 4.98
CA PRO A 256 7.24 3.40 5.84
C PRO A 256 6.44 2.22 5.30
N ALA A 257 5.24 2.43 4.77
CA ALA A 257 4.39 1.38 4.25
C ALA A 257 4.99 0.70 2.99
N ILE A 258 5.53 1.49 2.07
CA ILE A 258 6.18 0.97 0.87
C ILE A 258 7.45 0.20 1.26
N ASP A 259 8.24 0.73 2.19
CA ASP A 259 9.47 0.09 2.66
C ASP A 259 9.19 -1.23 3.39
N GLU A 260 8.09 -1.33 4.14
CA GLU A 260 7.65 -2.57 4.76
C GLU A 260 7.30 -3.64 3.73
N LEU A 261 6.54 -3.28 2.66
CA LEU A 261 6.27 -4.19 1.55
C LEU A 261 7.55 -4.64 0.82
N ILE A 262 8.47 -3.72 0.57
CA ILE A 262 9.76 -4.02 -0.05
C ILE A 262 10.56 -4.97 0.85
N HIS A 263 10.62 -4.68 2.15
CA HIS A 263 11.34 -5.52 3.12
C HIS A 263 10.75 -6.93 3.22
N TRP A 264 9.41 -7.05 3.23
CA TRP A 264 8.73 -8.33 3.19
C TRP A 264 9.07 -9.15 1.94
N LEU A 265 9.06 -8.54 0.75
CA LEU A 265 9.43 -9.21 -0.50
C LEU A 265 10.91 -9.60 -0.53
N ASP A 266 11.81 -8.75 -0.02
CA ASP A 266 13.23 -9.06 0.09
C ASP A 266 13.51 -10.18 1.09
N GLY A 267 12.77 -10.23 2.19
CA GLY A 267 12.78 -11.35 3.14
C GLY A 267 12.40 -12.66 2.48
N LEU A 268 11.31 -12.67 1.70
CA LEU A 268 10.89 -13.82 0.90
C LEU A 268 11.95 -14.23 -0.12
N ARG A 269 12.54 -13.28 -0.85
CA ARG A 269 13.60 -13.55 -1.82
C ARG A 269 14.80 -14.21 -1.16
N THR A 270 15.18 -13.76 0.03
CA THR A 270 16.27 -14.32 0.83
C THR A 270 15.92 -15.73 1.31
N ALA A 271 14.69 -15.97 1.78
CA ALA A 271 14.20 -17.27 2.18
C ALA A 271 14.25 -18.29 1.04
N TRP A 272 13.74 -17.91 -0.13
CA TRP A 272 13.80 -18.78 -1.32
C TRP A 272 15.24 -19.07 -1.75
N SER A 273 16.15 -18.09 -1.71
CA SER A 273 17.57 -18.29 -2.03
C SER A 273 18.23 -19.27 -1.07
N ALA A 274 17.98 -19.13 0.23
CA ALA A 274 18.53 -20.04 1.25
C ALA A 274 17.99 -21.46 1.07
N LEU A 275 16.70 -21.61 0.78
CA LEU A 275 16.06 -22.89 0.52
C LEU A 275 16.65 -23.57 -0.71
N GLY A 276 16.84 -22.85 -1.82
CA GLY A 276 17.46 -23.37 -3.05
C GLY A 276 18.89 -23.83 -2.83
N SER A 277 19.69 -23.04 -2.11
CA SER A 277 21.07 -23.42 -1.77
C SER A 277 21.09 -24.67 -0.88
N GLY A 278 20.24 -24.72 0.15
CA GLY A 278 20.17 -25.85 1.08
C GLY A 278 19.74 -27.15 0.40
N THR A 279 18.73 -27.12 -0.47
CA THR A 279 18.27 -28.30 -1.21
C THR A 279 19.31 -28.80 -2.21
N THR A 280 19.98 -27.89 -2.91
CA THR A 280 21.07 -28.23 -3.86
C THR A 280 22.25 -28.87 -3.13
N GLN A 281 22.67 -28.31 -2.00
CA GLN A 281 23.75 -28.90 -1.19
C GLN A 281 23.36 -30.26 -0.63
N LEU A 282 22.13 -30.40 -0.11
CA LEU A 282 21.64 -31.68 0.40
C LEU A 282 21.66 -32.77 -0.70
N ALA A 283 21.23 -32.42 -1.91
CA ALA A 283 21.24 -33.33 -3.05
C ALA A 283 22.66 -33.76 -3.45
N ALA A 284 23.64 -32.85 -3.35
CA ALA A 284 25.03 -33.08 -3.75
C ALA A 284 25.85 -33.85 -2.69
N ASP A 285 25.69 -33.50 -1.41
CA ASP A 285 26.59 -33.89 -0.34
C ASP A 285 26.10 -35.09 0.48
N ALA A 286 24.76 -35.33 0.52
CA ALA A 286 24.22 -36.45 1.29
C ALA A 286 24.53 -37.79 0.63
N SER A 287 25.02 -38.74 1.45
CA SER A 287 25.23 -40.13 1.03
C SER A 287 23.91 -40.88 0.83
N ASP A 288 23.92 -41.95 0.05
CA ASP A 288 22.73 -42.82 -0.13
C ASP A 288 22.24 -43.40 1.20
N ALA A 289 23.16 -43.67 2.15
CA ALA A 289 22.81 -44.17 3.48
C ALA A 289 22.06 -43.07 4.30
N GLU A 290 22.44 -41.82 4.17
CA GLU A 290 21.76 -40.68 4.82
C GLU A 290 20.41 -40.40 4.16
N LEU A 291 20.35 -40.35 2.84
CA LEU A 291 19.09 -40.16 2.11
C LEU A 291 18.13 -41.36 2.30
N GLY A 292 18.63 -42.56 2.53
CA GLY A 292 17.84 -43.74 2.84
C GLY A 292 17.34 -43.80 4.30
N ASN A 293 17.78 -42.89 5.17
CA ASN A 293 17.41 -42.86 6.59
C ASN A 293 16.30 -41.83 6.85
N ASP A 294 15.08 -42.32 7.03
CA ASP A 294 13.89 -41.46 7.24
C ASP A 294 14.05 -40.51 8.45
N SER A 295 14.61 -41.00 9.55
CA SER A 295 14.79 -40.17 10.77
C SER A 295 15.83 -39.07 10.56
N TRP A 296 16.92 -39.39 9.87
CA TRP A 296 17.94 -38.38 9.54
C TRP A 296 17.39 -37.33 8.59
N LEU A 297 16.65 -37.73 7.57
CA LEU A 297 16.07 -36.84 6.59
C LEU A 297 15.00 -35.95 7.22
N ALA A 298 14.12 -36.49 8.05
CA ALA A 298 13.13 -35.74 8.79
C ALA A 298 13.75 -34.64 9.70
N GLN A 299 14.86 -35.00 10.38
CA GLN A 299 15.62 -34.03 11.18
C GLN A 299 16.31 -32.98 10.31
N THR A 300 16.90 -33.38 9.20
CA THR A 300 17.62 -32.51 8.26
C THR A 300 16.66 -31.52 7.60
N LEU A 301 15.47 -31.93 7.21
CA LEU A 301 14.40 -31.07 6.68
C LEU A 301 13.67 -30.33 7.79
N ALA A 302 13.94 -30.64 9.06
CA ALA A 302 13.21 -30.12 10.22
C ALA A 302 11.68 -30.14 10.03
N SER A 303 11.18 -31.23 9.48
CA SER A 303 9.81 -31.39 8.97
C SER A 303 8.73 -31.05 10.00
N ALA A 304 8.97 -31.36 11.29
CA ALA A 304 8.06 -31.06 12.38
C ALA A 304 7.77 -29.56 12.54
N MET A 305 8.71 -28.67 12.15
CA MET A 305 8.55 -27.22 12.18
C MET A 305 8.23 -26.64 10.79
N ALA A 306 8.80 -27.19 9.73
CA ALA A 306 8.64 -26.70 8.38
C ALA A 306 7.21 -26.90 7.83
N PHE A 307 6.60 -28.05 8.07
CA PHE A 307 5.27 -28.37 7.54
C PHE A 307 4.17 -27.45 8.09
N PRO A 308 4.07 -27.19 9.40
CA PRO A 308 3.13 -26.21 9.93
C PRO A 308 3.33 -24.80 9.37
N LEU A 309 4.58 -24.36 9.13
CA LEU A 309 4.87 -23.04 8.56
C LEU A 309 4.45 -22.95 7.10
N TRP A 310 4.69 -23.98 6.27
CA TRP A 310 4.17 -24.05 4.91
C TRP A 310 2.64 -23.99 4.90
N GLN A 311 1.99 -24.76 5.79
CA GLN A 311 0.53 -24.76 5.88
C GLN A 311 -0.03 -23.40 6.31
N ALA A 312 0.63 -22.71 7.25
CA ALA A 312 0.27 -21.37 7.68
C ALA A 312 0.41 -20.36 6.51
N LEU A 313 1.52 -20.43 5.76
CA LEU A 313 1.75 -19.58 4.59
C LEU A 313 0.69 -19.81 3.50
N ILE A 314 0.38 -21.07 3.19
CA ILE A 314 -0.68 -21.44 2.22
C ILE A 314 -2.02 -20.87 2.65
N THR A 315 -2.37 -21.00 3.93
CA THR A 315 -3.63 -20.49 4.51
C THR A 315 -3.70 -18.98 4.45
N ALA A 316 -2.65 -18.27 4.85
CA ALA A 316 -2.56 -16.81 4.81
C ALA A 316 -2.67 -16.30 3.36
N ALA A 317 -1.92 -16.89 2.44
CA ALA A 317 -1.97 -16.54 1.02
C ALA A 317 -3.34 -16.78 0.39
N GLN A 318 -4.01 -17.89 0.72
CA GLN A 318 -5.36 -18.18 0.25
C GLN A 318 -6.35 -17.14 0.77
N ARG A 319 -6.26 -16.77 2.04
CA ARG A 319 -7.12 -15.77 2.66
C ARG A 319 -6.92 -14.40 2.02
N TYR A 320 -5.67 -13.96 1.85
CA TYR A 320 -5.36 -12.70 1.17
C TYR A 320 -5.98 -12.67 -0.24
N ALA A 321 -5.77 -13.71 -1.04
CA ALA A 321 -6.31 -13.77 -2.40
C ALA A 321 -7.85 -13.75 -2.43
N THR A 322 -8.51 -14.36 -1.44
CA THR A 322 -9.97 -14.32 -1.30
C THR A 322 -10.47 -12.92 -0.94
N ASN A 323 -9.77 -12.23 -0.04
CA ASN A 323 -10.13 -10.90 0.43
C ASN A 323 -9.73 -9.78 -0.54
N ALA A 324 -8.85 -10.07 -1.50
CA ALA A 324 -8.33 -9.07 -2.45
C ALA A 324 -9.40 -8.40 -3.32
N LEU A 325 -10.58 -8.97 -3.41
CA LEU A 325 -11.73 -8.41 -4.15
C LEU A 325 -12.70 -7.63 -3.24
N VAL A 326 -12.46 -7.61 -1.93
CA VAL A 326 -13.23 -6.82 -0.97
C VAL A 326 -12.66 -5.40 -0.93
N ASP A 327 -13.54 -4.39 -0.97
CA ASP A 327 -13.10 -3.00 -0.93
C ASP A 327 -12.29 -2.71 0.34
N PHE A 328 -11.30 -1.85 0.21
CA PHE A 328 -10.55 -1.36 1.35
C PHE A 328 -11.51 -0.70 2.34
N PRO A 329 -11.30 -0.86 3.65
CA PRO A 329 -12.14 -0.22 4.65
C PRO A 329 -12.12 1.30 4.44
N ALA A 330 -13.26 1.95 4.71
CA ALA A 330 -13.28 3.41 4.72
C ALA A 330 -12.35 3.91 5.84
N PRO A 331 -11.58 4.99 5.59
CA PRO A 331 -10.76 5.57 6.65
C PRO A 331 -11.64 5.98 7.82
N PRO A 332 -11.19 5.81 9.06
CA PRO A 332 -11.90 6.37 10.20
C PRO A 332 -12.01 7.88 10.04
N ASP A 333 -13.08 8.47 10.58
CA ASP A 333 -13.19 9.92 10.66
C ASP A 333 -11.95 10.50 11.36
N ALA A 334 -11.53 11.71 10.93
CA ALA A 334 -10.27 12.34 11.39
C ALA A 334 -10.08 12.38 12.93
N ALA A 335 -11.16 12.27 13.70
CA ALA A 335 -11.14 12.15 15.16
C ALA A 335 -10.66 10.76 15.66
N GLY A 336 -10.73 9.71 14.85
CA GLY A 336 -10.32 8.34 15.22
C GLY A 336 -8.82 8.07 15.17
N TRP A 337 -8.01 8.99 14.61
CA TRP A 337 -6.55 8.84 14.46
C TRP A 337 -5.74 9.44 15.64
N GLN A 338 -6.42 10.00 16.65
CA GLN A 338 -5.78 10.65 17.80
C GLN A 338 -5.61 9.74 19.02
N SER A 339 -5.88 8.43 18.90
CA SER A 339 -5.76 7.46 20.00
C SER A 339 -4.53 6.57 19.89
#